data_f95c8923aa6ee4e9a9f082723ade767c
#
_entry.id   f95c8923aa6ee4e9a9f082723ade767c
#
_cell.length_a   1.000
_cell.length_b   1.000
_cell.length_c   1.000
_cell.angle_alpha   90.00
_cell.angle_beta   90.00
_cell.angle_gamma   90.00
#
_symmetry.space_group_name_H-M   'P 1'
#
loop_
_entity.id
_entity.type
_entity.pdbx_description
1 polymer ?
#
loop_
_entity_poly.entity_id
_entity_poly.type
_entity_poly.pdbx_seq_one_letter_code
_entity_poly.pdbx_strand_id
1 'polypeptide(L)'
;MNKEFKHMFAICAYGESPFLEDAIKSLVAQTRKSDIILSTATPNRYISTICEKYSIPIVVTNSKPGIGPDWNFAMKSAEADFVTLCHQDDIVNEKYVEYVLSAVNSNTIIAFTDYCELRNDVLTESDTLLFVKRLMLFPFLIPFFKSFVFVRRFILSFGCPICCPSVCFNKNKLKDIEFDNSFKCNLDWDYWERASKLKGDFLYIPKRLLVHRIHEGSETTKLIANNTRENEDLIMFERFWNKSTAKYIYSLYAKSQKSNKIESEEKKTKK
;
A
#
# COMPACT_ATOMS: atom_id res chain seq x y z
N MET A 1 -22.67 -15.79 16.76
CA MET A 1 -22.56 -14.32 16.60
C MET A 1 -21.27 -14.04 15.86
N ASN A 2 -21.33 -13.44 14.67
CA ASN A 2 -20.11 -13.00 13.99
C ASN A 2 -19.48 -11.89 14.84
N LYS A 3 -18.21 -12.04 15.19
CA LYS A 3 -17.43 -10.99 15.87
C LYS A 3 -17.46 -9.74 14.99
N GLU A 4 -17.95 -8.63 15.51
CA GLU A 4 -17.83 -7.34 14.84
C GLU A 4 -16.38 -6.85 15.02
N PHE A 5 -15.66 -6.66 13.92
CA PHE A 5 -14.28 -6.18 13.94
C PHE A 5 -14.26 -4.66 13.92
N LYS A 6 -13.41 -4.08 14.76
CA LYS A 6 -13.10 -2.65 14.74
C LYS A 6 -12.07 -2.38 13.64
N HIS A 7 -12.35 -1.37 12.82
CA HIS A 7 -11.43 -0.86 11.78
C HIS A 7 -10.99 0.56 12.10
N MET A 8 -9.75 0.92 11.72
CA MET A 8 -9.21 2.28 11.83
C MET A 8 -8.35 2.61 10.61
N PHE A 9 -8.46 3.83 10.13
CA PHE A 9 -7.50 4.41 9.20
C PHE A 9 -6.36 5.07 9.96
N ALA A 10 -5.12 4.78 9.59
CA ALA A 10 -3.92 5.43 10.09
C ALA A 10 -3.26 6.22 8.94
N ILE A 11 -3.41 7.54 8.94
CA ILE A 11 -2.83 8.40 7.91
C ILE A 11 -1.40 8.74 8.31
N CYS A 12 -0.46 8.54 7.38
CA CYS A 12 0.91 9.04 7.52
C CYS A 12 1.06 10.36 6.78
N ALA A 13 1.28 11.46 7.53
CA ALA A 13 1.47 12.78 6.97
C ALA A 13 2.91 13.29 7.19
N TYR A 14 3.48 13.90 6.15
CA TYR A 14 4.82 14.49 6.17
C TYR A 14 4.81 15.85 5.48
N GLY A 15 5.33 16.88 6.15
CA GLY A 15 5.38 18.23 5.61
C GLY A 15 4.00 18.82 5.30
N GLU A 16 3.92 19.60 4.23
CA GLU A 16 2.69 20.25 3.77
C GLU A 16 2.26 19.67 2.41
N SER A 17 1.55 18.55 2.45
CA SER A 17 1.05 17.93 1.22
C SER A 17 -0.25 18.61 0.75
N PRO A 18 -0.32 19.13 -0.48
CA PRO A 18 -1.54 19.76 -1.01
C PRO A 18 -2.70 18.74 -1.15
N PHE A 19 -2.41 17.45 -1.05
CA PHE A 19 -3.39 16.38 -1.22
C PHE A 19 -3.97 15.87 0.10
N LEU A 20 -3.41 16.28 1.26
CA LEU A 20 -3.80 15.76 2.57
C LEU A 20 -5.29 15.96 2.86
N GLU A 21 -5.83 17.12 2.54
CA GLU A 21 -7.23 17.39 2.80
C GLU A 21 -8.17 16.51 1.95
N ASP A 22 -7.81 16.24 0.70
CA ASP A 22 -8.61 15.35 -0.16
C ASP A 22 -8.52 13.90 0.29
N ALA A 23 -7.36 13.43 0.74
CA ALA A 23 -7.22 12.12 1.36
C ALA A 23 -8.15 12.02 2.58
N ILE A 24 -8.10 12.97 3.51
CA ILE A 24 -8.96 12.99 4.70
C ILE A 24 -10.44 13.01 4.35
N LYS A 25 -10.88 13.84 3.40
CA LYS A 25 -12.28 13.88 2.94
C LYS A 25 -12.75 12.51 2.49
N SER A 26 -11.93 11.77 1.77
CA SER A 26 -12.26 10.44 1.28
C SER A 26 -12.46 9.41 2.42
N LEU A 27 -11.68 9.55 3.51
CA LEU A 27 -11.80 8.67 4.67
C LEU A 27 -13.01 9.02 5.55
N VAL A 28 -13.35 10.29 5.68
CA VAL A 28 -14.54 10.75 6.41
C VAL A 28 -15.83 10.39 5.68
N ALA A 29 -15.80 10.30 4.36
CA ALA A 29 -16.94 9.99 3.49
C ALA A 29 -17.36 8.52 3.50
N GLN A 30 -16.69 7.62 4.26
CA GLN A 30 -17.00 6.19 4.24
C GLN A 30 -18.46 5.90 4.60
N THR A 31 -19.12 5.02 3.82
CA THR A 31 -20.49 4.55 4.06
C THR A 31 -20.60 3.79 5.38
N ARG A 32 -19.61 2.94 5.67
CA ARG A 32 -19.43 2.34 7.00
C ARG A 32 -18.37 3.13 7.75
N LYS A 33 -18.76 3.79 8.84
CA LYS A 33 -17.87 4.65 9.63
C LYS A 33 -16.71 3.87 10.22
N SER A 34 -15.56 4.52 10.28
CA SER A 34 -14.32 4.02 10.84
C SER A 34 -13.59 5.14 11.57
N ASP A 35 -12.90 4.81 12.63
CA ASP A 35 -12.01 5.75 13.30
C ASP A 35 -10.84 6.12 12.40
N ILE A 36 -10.34 7.33 12.59
CA ILE A 36 -9.21 7.87 11.82
C ILE A 36 -8.22 8.48 12.80
N ILE A 37 -6.93 8.18 12.64
CA ILE A 37 -5.84 8.91 13.29
C ILE A 37 -4.88 9.44 12.22
N LEU A 38 -4.25 10.58 12.50
CA LEU A 38 -3.15 11.08 11.69
C LEU A 38 -1.85 10.99 12.47
N SER A 39 -0.86 10.35 11.87
CA SER A 39 0.49 10.19 12.41
C SER A 39 1.49 11.07 11.64
N THR A 40 2.38 11.78 12.35
CA THR A 40 3.40 12.62 11.72
C THR A 40 4.67 12.71 12.54
N ALA A 41 5.83 12.74 11.86
CA ALA A 41 7.12 13.12 12.42
C ALA A 41 7.46 14.61 12.17
N THR A 42 6.60 15.33 11.44
CA THR A 42 6.79 16.75 11.07
C THR A 42 5.57 17.58 11.41
N PRO A 43 5.18 17.66 12.70
CA PRO A 43 4.00 18.41 13.10
C PRO A 43 4.14 19.89 12.69
N ASN A 44 3.10 20.44 12.09
CA ASN A 44 3.07 21.82 11.63
C ASN A 44 1.64 22.37 11.66
N ARG A 45 1.49 23.70 11.48
CA ARG A 45 0.20 24.38 11.53
C ARG A 45 -0.76 23.92 10.42
N TYR A 46 -0.24 23.61 9.22
CA TYR A 46 -1.04 23.15 8.10
C TYR A 46 -1.77 21.82 8.44
N ILE A 47 -1.02 20.83 8.94
CA ILE A 47 -1.57 19.54 9.38
C ILE A 47 -2.59 19.76 10.50
N SER A 48 -2.25 20.55 11.53
CA SER A 48 -3.13 20.79 12.67
C SER A 48 -4.45 21.43 12.24
N THR A 49 -4.41 22.44 11.38
CA THR A 49 -5.59 23.15 10.88
C THR A 49 -6.55 22.20 10.14
N ILE A 50 -6.00 21.32 9.29
CA ILE A 50 -6.83 20.35 8.55
C ILE A 50 -7.42 19.32 9.52
N CYS A 51 -6.62 18.78 10.45
CA CYS A 51 -7.11 17.79 11.41
C CYS A 51 -8.18 18.35 12.35
N GLU A 52 -8.03 19.59 12.83
CA GLU A 52 -9.04 20.30 13.63
C GLU A 52 -10.36 20.41 12.86
N LYS A 53 -10.32 20.81 11.58
CA LYS A 53 -11.50 20.93 10.72
C LYS A 53 -12.31 19.63 10.62
N TYR A 54 -11.64 18.47 10.62
CA TYR A 54 -12.29 17.17 10.51
C TYR A 54 -12.35 16.39 11.84
N SER A 55 -11.94 17.00 12.95
CA SER A 55 -11.90 16.39 14.29
C SER A 55 -11.08 15.09 14.33
N ILE A 56 -9.92 15.07 13.64
CA ILE A 56 -9.03 13.92 13.58
C ILE A 56 -7.92 14.07 14.62
N PRO A 57 -7.74 13.10 15.54
CA PRO A 57 -6.63 13.10 16.48
C PRO A 57 -5.29 12.94 15.78
N ILE A 58 -4.30 13.71 16.25
CA ILE A 58 -2.92 13.68 15.75
C ILE A 58 -2.05 12.97 16.78
N VAL A 59 -1.25 12.00 16.31
CA VAL A 59 -0.18 11.36 17.07
C VAL A 59 1.17 11.78 16.47
N VAL A 60 2.06 12.27 17.33
CA VAL A 60 3.36 12.81 16.91
C VAL A 60 4.47 11.87 17.36
N THR A 61 5.36 11.49 16.45
CA THR A 61 6.57 10.77 16.78
C THR A 61 7.77 11.71 16.83
N ASN A 62 8.68 11.44 17.76
CA ASN A 62 9.97 12.14 17.85
C ASN A 62 11.09 11.38 17.12
N SER A 63 10.76 10.28 16.42
CA SER A 63 11.72 9.52 15.62
C SER A 63 12.18 10.34 14.41
N LYS A 64 13.40 10.02 13.92
CA LYS A 64 13.85 10.58 12.64
C LYS A 64 12.84 10.22 11.54
N PRO A 65 12.36 11.22 10.77
CA PRO A 65 11.42 10.98 9.69
C PRO A 65 11.93 9.96 8.66
N GLY A 66 11.03 9.12 8.18
CA GLY A 66 11.30 8.13 7.14
C GLY A 66 10.10 7.22 6.93
N ILE A 67 9.94 6.65 5.74
CA ILE A 67 8.75 5.86 5.38
C ILE A 67 8.53 4.72 6.39
N GLY A 68 9.53 3.87 6.62
CA GLY A 68 9.40 2.72 7.51
C GLY A 68 9.13 3.11 8.97
N PRO A 69 9.93 4.00 9.60
CA PRO A 69 9.66 4.47 10.96
C PRO A 69 8.28 5.10 11.12
N ASP A 70 7.84 5.94 10.16
CA ASP A 70 6.56 6.63 10.22
C ASP A 70 5.38 5.65 10.08
N TRP A 71 5.49 4.66 9.16
CA TRP A 71 4.50 3.60 8.99
C TRP A 71 4.39 2.70 10.21
N ASN A 72 5.52 2.30 10.80
CA ASN A 72 5.55 1.50 12.02
C ASN A 72 4.90 2.24 13.19
N PHE A 73 5.20 3.53 13.35
CA PHE A 73 4.61 4.33 14.40
C PHE A 73 3.09 4.51 14.20
N ALA A 74 2.63 4.79 12.97
CA ALA A 74 1.21 4.88 12.65
C ALA A 74 0.48 3.56 12.95
N MET A 75 1.04 2.43 12.50
CA MET A 75 0.48 1.10 12.76
C MET A 75 0.43 0.78 14.25
N LYS A 76 1.45 1.16 15.02
CA LYS A 76 1.50 0.95 16.47
C LYS A 76 0.45 1.79 17.20
N SER A 77 0.28 3.03 16.81
CA SER A 77 -0.65 3.99 17.43
C SER A 77 -2.13 3.68 17.15
N ALA A 78 -2.43 2.93 16.09
CA ALA A 78 -3.80 2.60 15.73
C ALA A 78 -4.37 1.50 16.66
N GLU A 79 -5.50 1.77 17.33
CA GLU A 79 -6.16 0.86 18.28
C GLU A 79 -7.41 0.23 17.67
N ALA A 80 -7.22 -0.77 16.81
CA ALA A 80 -8.28 -1.53 16.15
C ALA A 80 -7.86 -2.98 15.85
N ASP A 81 -8.82 -3.86 15.52
CA ASP A 81 -8.52 -5.24 15.07
C ASP A 81 -7.88 -5.21 13.67
N PHE A 82 -8.40 -4.32 12.81
CA PHE A 82 -7.94 -4.12 11.44
C PHE A 82 -7.56 -2.66 11.21
N VAL A 83 -6.44 -2.42 10.57
CA VAL A 83 -5.93 -1.07 10.28
C VAL A 83 -5.61 -0.94 8.80
N THR A 84 -6.05 0.15 8.17
CA THR A 84 -5.58 0.54 6.85
C THR A 84 -4.59 1.68 6.98
N LEU A 85 -3.36 1.44 6.53
CA LEU A 85 -2.31 2.45 6.46
C LEU A 85 -2.55 3.32 5.23
N CYS A 86 -2.88 4.59 5.44
CA CYS A 86 -3.19 5.53 4.36
C CYS A 86 -2.02 6.47 4.10
N HIS A 87 -1.73 6.71 2.83
CA HIS A 87 -0.84 7.76 2.43
C HIS A 87 -1.61 9.11 2.34
N GLN A 88 -0.90 10.21 2.51
CA GLN A 88 -1.48 11.55 2.54
C GLN A 88 -1.94 12.08 1.17
N ASP A 89 -1.71 11.34 0.10
CA ASP A 89 -1.92 11.72 -1.29
C ASP A 89 -2.90 10.80 -2.05
N ASP A 90 -3.33 9.70 -1.44
CA ASP A 90 -4.24 8.73 -2.04
C ASP A 90 -5.72 9.03 -1.71
N ILE A 91 -6.63 8.53 -2.52
CA ILE A 91 -8.07 8.68 -2.33
C ILE A 91 -8.71 7.31 -2.16
N VAL A 92 -9.43 7.11 -1.06
CA VAL A 92 -10.13 5.87 -0.75
C VAL A 92 -11.59 5.97 -1.15
N ASN A 93 -12.12 4.98 -1.87
CA ASN A 93 -13.53 4.93 -2.24
C ASN A 93 -14.42 4.84 -1.00
N GLU A 94 -15.56 5.52 -1.01
CA GLU A 94 -16.51 5.60 0.11
C GLU A 94 -17.01 4.24 0.65
N LYS A 95 -16.94 3.18 -0.17
CA LYS A 95 -17.37 1.82 0.19
C LYS A 95 -16.22 0.91 0.66
N TYR A 96 -15.01 1.43 0.81
CA TYR A 96 -13.84 0.62 1.15
C TYR A 96 -14.05 -0.15 2.47
N VAL A 97 -14.40 0.54 3.55
CA VAL A 97 -14.59 -0.10 4.86
C VAL A 97 -15.71 -1.14 4.83
N GLU A 98 -16.81 -0.84 4.13
CA GLU A 98 -17.94 -1.76 3.97
C GLU A 98 -17.48 -3.07 3.31
N TYR A 99 -16.78 -3.00 2.17
CA TYR A 99 -16.29 -4.19 1.47
C TYR A 99 -15.23 -4.95 2.27
N VAL A 100 -14.28 -4.25 2.88
CA VAL A 100 -13.22 -4.88 3.66
C VAL A 100 -13.82 -5.60 4.86
N LEU A 101 -14.62 -4.93 5.69
CA LEU A 101 -15.18 -5.54 6.90
C LEU A 101 -16.22 -6.62 6.62
N SER A 102 -16.86 -6.62 5.45
CA SER A 102 -17.74 -7.73 5.05
C SER A 102 -16.97 -8.98 4.61
N ALA A 103 -15.73 -8.82 4.18
CA ALA A 103 -14.91 -9.91 3.62
C ALA A 103 -13.93 -10.53 4.64
N VAL A 104 -13.42 -9.75 5.61
CA VAL A 104 -12.42 -10.23 6.58
C VAL A 104 -13.02 -11.13 7.66
N ASN A 105 -12.16 -11.96 8.22
CA ASN A 105 -12.45 -12.81 9.38
C ASN A 105 -11.20 -12.95 10.25
N SER A 106 -11.28 -13.71 11.36
CA SER A 106 -10.16 -13.93 12.28
C SER A 106 -8.95 -14.64 11.66
N ASN A 107 -9.15 -15.32 10.51
CA ASN A 107 -8.07 -16.02 9.79
C ASN A 107 -7.35 -15.11 8.78
N THR A 108 -7.95 -13.96 8.42
CA THR A 108 -7.35 -12.99 7.49
C THR A 108 -6.06 -12.41 8.08
N ILE A 109 -4.96 -12.46 7.33
CA ILE A 109 -3.68 -11.79 7.65
C ILE A 109 -3.74 -10.36 7.13
N ILE A 110 -3.99 -10.22 5.83
CA ILE A 110 -4.23 -8.95 5.13
C ILE A 110 -5.43 -9.09 4.21
N ALA A 111 -6.18 -8.01 4.05
CA ALA A 111 -7.14 -7.84 2.96
C ALA A 111 -6.70 -6.66 2.12
N PHE A 112 -6.78 -6.77 0.80
CA PHE A 112 -6.38 -5.70 -0.10
C PHE A 112 -7.31 -5.61 -1.30
N THR A 113 -7.43 -4.39 -1.84
CA THR A 113 -8.35 -4.12 -2.94
C THR A 113 -7.61 -3.89 -4.25
N ASP A 114 -8.35 -3.94 -5.35
CA ASP A 114 -7.88 -3.39 -6.62
C ASP A 114 -7.86 -1.85 -6.54
N TYR A 115 -7.15 -1.21 -7.47
CA TYR A 115 -6.93 0.23 -7.47
C TYR A 115 -6.85 0.79 -8.89
N CYS A 116 -6.99 2.12 -8.97
CA CYS A 116 -6.69 2.93 -10.15
C CYS A 116 -5.49 3.82 -9.85
N GLU A 117 -4.87 4.36 -10.87
CA GLU A 117 -3.80 5.35 -10.74
C GLU A 117 -4.27 6.72 -11.23
N LEU A 118 -3.92 7.77 -10.50
CA LEU A 118 -4.15 9.16 -10.89
C LEU A 118 -2.79 9.80 -11.20
N ARG A 119 -2.48 9.91 -12.49
CA ARG A 119 -1.20 10.46 -12.99
C ARG A 119 -1.44 11.81 -13.65
N ASN A 120 -0.86 12.90 -13.13
CA ASN A 120 -1.05 14.25 -13.67
C ASN A 120 -2.55 14.55 -13.93
N ASP A 121 -3.40 14.30 -12.94
CA ASP A 121 -4.86 14.47 -12.96
C ASP A 121 -5.61 13.62 -13.99
N VAL A 122 -4.96 12.64 -14.61
CA VAL A 122 -5.59 11.66 -15.50
C VAL A 122 -5.81 10.34 -14.77
N LEU A 123 -7.08 9.97 -14.60
CA LEU A 123 -7.45 8.69 -13.99
C LEU A 123 -7.18 7.54 -14.97
N THR A 124 -6.32 6.61 -14.58
CA THR A 124 -5.99 5.40 -15.33
C THR A 124 -6.56 4.19 -14.61
N GLU A 125 -7.62 3.63 -15.14
CA GLU A 125 -8.27 2.45 -14.56
C GLU A 125 -7.65 1.13 -15.02
N SER A 126 -7.00 1.12 -16.17
CA SER A 126 -6.30 -0.04 -16.72
C SER A 126 -5.24 0.40 -17.71
N ASP A 127 -4.04 -0.13 -17.52
CA ASP A 127 -2.93 -0.11 -18.47
C ASP A 127 -2.26 -1.49 -18.44
N THR A 128 -1.20 -1.67 -19.21
CA THR A 128 -0.48 -2.95 -19.28
C THR A 128 0.04 -3.39 -17.91
N LEU A 129 0.55 -2.47 -17.10
CA LEU A 129 1.09 -2.79 -15.77
C LEU A 129 -0.02 -3.22 -14.79
N LEU A 130 -1.11 -2.45 -14.73
CA LEU A 130 -2.26 -2.79 -13.89
C LEU A 130 -2.89 -4.12 -14.32
N PHE A 131 -2.97 -4.37 -15.63
CA PHE A 131 -3.45 -5.66 -16.15
C PHE A 131 -2.57 -6.82 -15.69
N VAL A 132 -1.23 -6.71 -15.82
CA VAL A 132 -0.29 -7.74 -15.37
C VAL A 132 -0.42 -7.96 -13.86
N LYS A 133 -0.50 -6.91 -13.04
CA LYS A 133 -0.71 -7.02 -11.60
C LYS A 133 -2.00 -7.77 -11.25
N ARG A 134 -3.12 -7.45 -11.92
CA ARG A 134 -4.40 -8.15 -11.75
C ARG A 134 -4.31 -9.62 -12.14
N LEU A 135 -3.61 -9.92 -13.23
CA LEU A 135 -3.37 -11.31 -13.64
C LEU A 135 -2.57 -12.08 -12.59
N MET A 136 -1.53 -11.47 -12.02
CA MET A 136 -0.76 -12.07 -10.91
C MET A 136 -1.63 -12.32 -9.67
N LEU A 137 -2.60 -11.45 -9.38
CA LEU A 137 -3.50 -11.56 -8.22
C LEU A 137 -4.67 -12.53 -8.45
N PHE A 138 -4.91 -12.96 -9.70
CA PHE A 138 -6.04 -13.84 -10.04
C PHE A 138 -6.13 -15.11 -9.16
N PRO A 139 -5.04 -15.80 -8.78
CA PRO A 139 -5.14 -16.98 -7.91
C PRO A 139 -5.81 -16.69 -6.56
N PHE A 140 -5.73 -15.48 -6.02
CA PHE A 140 -6.39 -15.13 -4.76
C PHE A 140 -7.92 -15.04 -4.85
N LEU A 141 -8.49 -15.01 -6.05
CA LEU A 141 -9.94 -15.09 -6.25
C LEU A 141 -10.48 -16.50 -6.00
N ILE A 142 -9.60 -17.50 -6.03
CA ILE A 142 -9.97 -18.89 -5.75
C ILE A 142 -9.88 -19.10 -4.24
N PRO A 143 -10.99 -19.38 -3.54
CA PRO A 143 -11.04 -19.42 -2.06
C PRO A 143 -10.00 -20.35 -1.42
N PHE A 144 -9.67 -21.45 -2.11
CA PHE A 144 -8.68 -22.42 -1.65
C PHE A 144 -7.26 -21.83 -1.63
N PHE A 145 -6.86 -21.04 -2.63
CA PHE A 145 -5.49 -20.58 -2.81
C PHE A 145 -5.07 -19.44 -1.86
N LYS A 146 -6.00 -18.65 -1.38
CA LYS A 146 -5.69 -17.51 -0.49
C LYS A 146 -4.98 -17.90 0.81
N SER A 147 -5.18 -19.15 1.27
CA SER A 147 -4.58 -19.69 2.51
C SER A 147 -3.22 -20.37 2.29
N PHE A 148 -2.84 -20.63 1.04
CA PHE A 148 -1.61 -21.39 0.76
C PHE A 148 -0.38 -20.49 0.75
N VAL A 149 0.56 -20.77 1.63
CA VAL A 149 1.87 -20.09 1.69
C VAL A 149 2.59 -20.17 0.35
N PHE A 150 2.56 -21.34 -0.31
CA PHE A 150 3.21 -21.52 -1.61
C PHE A 150 2.64 -20.57 -2.67
N VAL A 151 1.32 -20.46 -2.79
CA VAL A 151 0.66 -19.58 -3.78
C VAL A 151 1.03 -18.11 -3.54
N ARG A 152 0.95 -17.65 -2.28
CA ARG A 152 1.33 -16.28 -1.91
C ARG A 152 2.78 -15.98 -2.26
N ARG A 153 3.69 -16.89 -1.90
CA ARG A 153 5.12 -16.74 -2.17
C ARG A 153 5.43 -16.84 -3.66
N PHE A 154 4.74 -17.72 -4.39
CA PHE A 154 4.89 -17.84 -5.84
C PHE A 154 4.51 -16.52 -6.54
N ILE A 155 3.38 -15.91 -6.17
CA ILE A 155 2.97 -14.61 -6.72
C ILE A 155 4.04 -13.54 -6.43
N LEU A 156 4.47 -13.41 -5.18
CA LEU A 156 5.46 -12.41 -4.76
C LEU A 156 6.86 -12.67 -5.33
N SER A 157 7.15 -13.86 -5.82
CA SER A 157 8.45 -14.18 -6.42
C SER A 157 8.68 -13.58 -7.81
N PHE A 158 7.64 -13.00 -8.42
CA PHE A 158 7.71 -12.32 -9.72
C PHE A 158 7.55 -10.80 -9.62
N GLY A 159 7.37 -10.26 -8.43
CA GLY A 159 7.22 -8.83 -8.18
C GLY A 159 6.20 -8.52 -7.09
N CYS A 160 5.98 -7.23 -6.83
CA CYS A 160 4.98 -6.76 -5.86
C CYS A 160 3.70 -6.28 -6.58
N PRO A 161 2.66 -7.13 -6.72
CA PRO A 161 1.40 -6.71 -7.33
C PRO A 161 0.44 -6.04 -6.34
N ILE A 162 0.70 -6.12 -5.02
CA ILE A 162 -0.17 -5.59 -3.96
C ILE A 162 0.19 -4.12 -3.72
N CYS A 163 -0.77 -3.23 -3.91
CA CYS A 163 -0.61 -1.80 -3.68
C CYS A 163 -0.74 -1.50 -2.18
N CYS A 164 0.31 -0.97 -1.55
CA CYS A 164 0.39 -0.78 -0.10
C CYS A 164 -0.81 -0.02 0.49
N PRO A 165 -1.21 1.15 -0.01
CA PRO A 165 -2.32 1.90 0.58
C PRO A 165 -3.70 1.24 0.38
N SER A 166 -3.80 0.17 -0.42
CA SER A 166 -5.03 -0.62 -0.55
C SER A 166 -5.20 -1.68 0.53
N VAL A 167 -4.18 -1.86 1.40
CA VAL A 167 -4.10 -2.98 2.33
C VAL A 167 -4.68 -2.65 3.69
N CYS A 168 -5.56 -3.53 4.15
CA CYS A 168 -6.06 -3.58 5.50
C CYS A 168 -5.36 -4.71 6.28
N PHE A 169 -4.70 -4.37 7.36
CA PHE A 169 -3.83 -5.22 8.16
C PHE A 169 -4.57 -5.77 9.37
N ASN A 170 -4.53 -7.08 9.61
CA ASN A 170 -4.97 -7.68 10.86
C ASN A 170 -3.89 -7.51 11.93
N LYS A 171 -4.05 -6.58 12.86
CA LYS A 171 -3.07 -6.28 13.91
C LYS A 171 -2.75 -7.50 14.80
N ASN A 172 -3.72 -8.34 15.08
CA ASN A 172 -3.52 -9.53 15.91
C ASN A 172 -2.64 -10.58 15.23
N LYS A 173 -2.76 -10.72 13.90
CA LYS A 173 -1.95 -11.67 13.10
C LYS A 173 -0.54 -11.13 12.82
N LEU A 174 -0.39 -9.82 12.76
CA LEU A 174 0.82 -9.13 12.32
C LEU A 174 1.59 -8.44 13.45
N LYS A 175 1.22 -8.71 14.72
CA LYS A 175 1.78 -8.07 15.92
C LYS A 175 3.31 -8.13 16.03
N ASP A 176 3.93 -9.15 15.44
CA ASP A 176 5.38 -9.40 15.49
C ASP A 176 6.08 -9.02 14.17
N ILE A 177 5.39 -8.33 13.25
CA ILE A 177 5.94 -7.89 11.98
C ILE A 177 5.87 -6.37 11.89
N GLU A 178 7.02 -5.73 11.69
CA GLU A 178 7.16 -4.30 11.43
C GLU A 178 7.75 -4.09 10.03
N PHE A 179 7.59 -2.90 9.44
CA PHE A 179 8.29 -2.53 8.21
C PHE A 179 9.78 -2.46 8.49
N ASP A 180 10.58 -3.08 7.62
CA ASP A 180 12.03 -3.11 7.77
C ASP A 180 12.63 -1.77 7.33
N ASN A 181 13.19 -1.02 8.27
CA ASN A 181 13.77 0.31 8.04
C ASN A 181 15.05 0.29 7.19
N SER A 182 15.60 -0.88 6.87
CA SER A 182 16.72 -1.01 5.94
C SER A 182 16.30 -0.81 4.48
N PHE A 183 15.02 -1.05 4.15
CA PHE A 183 14.44 -0.75 2.85
C PHE A 183 13.94 0.69 2.77
N LYS A 184 14.00 1.26 1.57
CA LYS A 184 13.48 2.61 1.26
C LYS A 184 12.36 2.57 0.23
N CYS A 185 12.41 1.63 -0.72
CA CYS A 185 11.44 1.47 -1.80
C CYS A 185 10.53 0.25 -1.60
N ASN A 186 11.11 -0.89 -1.23
CA ASN A 186 10.44 -2.19 -1.21
C ASN A 186 9.99 -2.63 0.19
N LEU A 187 9.68 -1.65 1.07
CA LEU A 187 9.18 -1.91 2.43
C LEU A 187 7.93 -2.77 2.42
N ASP A 188 7.02 -2.49 1.50
CA ASP A 188 5.77 -3.20 1.32
C ASP A 188 6.01 -4.63 0.82
N TRP A 189 6.86 -4.82 -0.21
CA TRP A 189 7.17 -6.14 -0.73
C TRP A 189 7.89 -7.01 0.30
N ASP A 190 8.85 -6.46 1.04
CA ASP A 190 9.48 -7.12 2.18
C ASP A 190 8.43 -7.54 3.22
N TYR A 191 7.53 -6.63 3.57
CA TYR A 191 6.47 -6.90 4.55
C TYR A 191 5.56 -8.04 4.08
N TRP A 192 5.12 -8.02 2.80
CA TRP A 192 4.28 -9.07 2.23
C TRP A 192 5.01 -10.41 2.19
N GLU A 193 6.30 -10.42 1.86
CA GLU A 193 7.11 -11.65 1.86
C GLU A 193 7.14 -12.29 3.26
N ARG A 194 7.39 -11.51 4.30
CA ARG A 194 7.39 -12.01 5.69
C ARG A 194 5.99 -12.41 6.16
N ALA A 195 4.98 -11.60 5.91
CA ALA A 195 3.59 -11.90 6.24
C ALA A 195 3.08 -13.15 5.50
N SER A 196 3.55 -13.40 4.27
CA SER A 196 3.15 -14.56 3.48
C SER A 196 3.47 -15.92 4.12
N LYS A 197 4.41 -15.97 5.07
CA LYS A 197 4.83 -17.16 5.80
C LYS A 197 3.90 -17.49 6.97
N LEU A 198 3.07 -16.55 7.40
CA LEU A 198 2.15 -16.76 8.51
C LEU A 198 0.98 -17.67 8.13
N LYS A 199 0.38 -18.31 9.16
CA LYS A 199 -0.86 -19.07 8.99
C LYS A 199 -2.07 -18.15 8.90
N GLY A 200 -2.82 -18.23 7.80
CA GLY A 200 -4.02 -17.43 7.55
C GLY A 200 -4.18 -17.09 6.07
N ASP A 201 -5.00 -16.09 5.76
CA ASP A 201 -5.42 -15.76 4.41
C ASP A 201 -4.87 -14.41 3.94
N PHE A 202 -4.42 -14.34 2.68
CA PHE A 202 -4.30 -13.12 1.90
C PHE A 202 -5.58 -12.94 1.09
N LEU A 203 -6.37 -11.94 1.44
CA LEU A 203 -7.71 -11.75 0.88
C LEU A 203 -7.70 -10.64 -0.16
N TYR A 204 -7.86 -11.00 -1.43
CA TYR A 204 -8.00 -10.05 -2.51
C TYR A 204 -9.48 -9.71 -2.77
N ILE A 205 -9.81 -8.43 -2.75
CA ILE A 205 -11.13 -7.88 -3.08
C ILE A 205 -11.01 -7.21 -4.46
N PRO A 206 -11.54 -7.82 -5.55
CA PRO A 206 -11.34 -7.34 -6.93
C PRO A 206 -12.25 -6.15 -7.25
N LYS A 207 -12.23 -5.14 -6.39
CA LYS A 207 -12.96 -3.88 -6.55
C LYS A 207 -11.97 -2.72 -6.45
N ARG A 208 -12.07 -1.78 -7.35
CA ARG A 208 -11.24 -0.57 -7.39
C ARG A 208 -11.70 0.39 -6.31
N LEU A 209 -11.15 0.21 -5.10
CA LEU A 209 -11.54 0.96 -3.92
C LEU A 209 -10.46 1.95 -3.45
N LEU A 210 -9.42 2.11 -4.26
CA LEU A 210 -8.34 3.07 -4.04
C LEU A 210 -7.98 3.76 -5.35
N VAL A 211 -7.71 5.05 -5.29
CA VAL A 211 -7.04 5.82 -6.34
C VAL A 211 -5.66 6.20 -5.83
N HIS A 212 -4.64 5.55 -6.37
CA HIS A 212 -3.25 5.83 -6.04
C HIS A 212 -2.73 7.00 -6.87
N ARG A 213 -2.36 8.09 -6.19
CA ARG A 213 -1.86 9.30 -6.84
C ARG A 213 -0.36 9.19 -7.13
N ILE A 214 0.02 9.46 -8.37
CA ILE A 214 1.42 9.49 -8.81
C ILE A 214 1.75 10.92 -9.22
N HIS A 215 2.68 11.53 -8.52
CA HIS A 215 3.12 12.91 -8.75
C HIS A 215 4.63 13.06 -8.54
N GLU A 216 5.22 14.17 -9.00
CA GLU A 216 6.67 14.40 -8.95
C GLU A 216 7.22 14.45 -7.51
N GLY A 217 6.40 14.87 -6.54
CA GLY A 217 6.75 14.92 -5.12
C GLY A 217 6.70 13.58 -4.39
N SER A 218 6.19 12.50 -5.02
CA SER A 218 6.10 11.20 -4.36
C SER A 218 7.48 10.59 -4.11
N GLU A 219 7.66 9.96 -2.95
CA GLU A 219 8.94 9.33 -2.57
C GLU A 219 9.39 8.26 -3.57
N THR A 220 8.46 7.48 -4.11
CA THR A 220 8.75 6.47 -5.13
C THR A 220 9.42 7.10 -6.36
N THR A 221 8.95 8.26 -6.80
CA THR A 221 9.52 8.97 -7.96
C THR A 221 10.96 9.43 -7.69
N LYS A 222 11.24 9.97 -6.49
CA LYS A 222 12.58 10.40 -6.09
C LYS A 222 13.57 9.23 -5.97
N LEU A 223 13.14 8.09 -5.44
CA LEU A 223 13.98 6.92 -5.19
C LEU A 223 14.30 6.12 -6.48
N ILE A 224 13.45 6.21 -7.51
CA ILE A 224 13.74 5.64 -8.83
C ILE A 224 14.95 6.35 -9.48
N ALA A 225 15.11 7.65 -9.25
CA ALA A 225 16.21 8.43 -9.85
C ALA A 225 17.60 8.03 -9.30
N ASN A 226 17.69 7.40 -8.14
CA ASN A 226 18.94 7.15 -7.41
C ASN A 226 19.43 5.69 -7.43
N ASN A 227 18.92 4.82 -8.33
CA ASN A 227 19.23 3.38 -8.42
C ASN A 227 19.01 2.57 -7.11
N THR A 228 18.45 3.18 -6.07
CA THR A 228 18.17 2.49 -4.79
C THR A 228 17.17 1.36 -5.01
N ARG A 229 16.16 1.59 -5.84
CA ARG A 229 15.14 0.61 -6.17
C ARG A 229 15.71 -0.64 -6.85
N GLU A 230 16.66 -0.48 -7.76
CA GLU A 230 17.29 -1.61 -8.46
C GLU A 230 17.94 -2.59 -7.49
N ASN A 231 18.72 -2.06 -6.54
CA ASN A 231 19.39 -2.89 -5.54
C ASN A 231 18.38 -3.61 -4.64
N GLU A 232 17.33 -2.91 -4.19
CA GLU A 232 16.32 -3.50 -3.34
C GLU A 232 15.45 -4.53 -4.09
N ASP A 233 15.10 -4.29 -5.37
CA ASP A 233 14.41 -5.27 -6.21
C ASP A 233 15.23 -6.56 -6.33
N LEU A 234 16.54 -6.47 -6.55
CA LEU A 234 17.41 -7.64 -6.61
C LEU A 234 17.47 -8.40 -5.28
N ILE A 235 17.58 -7.69 -4.15
CA ILE A 235 17.51 -8.29 -2.81
C ILE A 235 16.20 -9.05 -2.63
N MET A 236 15.07 -8.47 -3.07
CA MET A 236 13.79 -9.12 -2.96
C MET A 236 13.68 -10.36 -3.85
N PHE A 237 14.15 -10.32 -5.10
CA PHE A 237 14.17 -11.50 -5.96
C PHE A 237 15.08 -12.61 -5.41
N GLU A 238 16.23 -12.28 -4.79
CA GLU A 238 17.14 -13.24 -4.17
C GLU A 238 16.54 -13.96 -2.94
N ARG A 239 15.46 -13.44 -2.34
CA ARG A 239 14.70 -14.15 -1.30
C ARG A 239 13.89 -15.35 -1.83
N PHE A 240 13.63 -15.39 -3.12
CA PHE A 240 12.83 -16.43 -3.78
C PHE A 240 13.65 -17.30 -4.72
N TRP A 241 14.71 -16.75 -5.33
CA TRP A 241 15.46 -17.35 -6.41
C TRP A 241 16.96 -17.33 -6.11
N ASN A 242 17.71 -18.25 -6.75
CA ASN A 242 19.16 -18.13 -6.77
C ASN A 242 19.60 -16.87 -7.53
N LYS A 243 20.83 -16.38 -7.29
CA LYS A 243 21.34 -15.12 -7.85
C LYS A 243 21.21 -14.99 -9.38
N SER A 244 21.46 -16.07 -10.10
CA SER A 244 21.39 -16.05 -11.58
C SER A 244 19.95 -15.88 -12.07
N THR A 245 19.01 -16.65 -11.49
CA THR A 245 17.58 -16.58 -11.80
C THR A 245 17.00 -15.22 -11.37
N ALA A 246 17.36 -14.72 -10.18
CA ALA A 246 16.94 -13.42 -9.69
C ALA A 246 17.32 -12.29 -10.65
N LYS A 247 18.57 -12.26 -11.13
CA LYS A 247 19.03 -11.28 -12.13
C LYS A 247 18.27 -11.37 -13.45
N TYR A 248 17.98 -12.59 -13.91
CA TYR A 248 17.20 -12.78 -15.15
C TYR A 248 15.78 -12.25 -14.99
N ILE A 249 15.08 -12.63 -13.93
CA ILE A 249 13.70 -12.15 -13.64
C ILE A 249 13.69 -10.62 -13.48
N TYR A 250 14.66 -10.07 -12.72
CA TYR A 250 14.81 -8.63 -12.58
C TYR A 250 14.97 -7.92 -13.94
N SER A 251 15.76 -8.49 -14.87
CA SER A 251 15.95 -7.89 -16.19
C SER A 251 14.65 -7.76 -17.00
N LEU A 252 13.73 -8.72 -16.84
CA LEU A 252 12.39 -8.67 -17.45
C LEU A 252 11.49 -7.66 -16.73
N TYR A 253 11.51 -7.67 -15.41
CA TYR A 253 10.74 -6.76 -14.55
C TYR A 253 11.13 -5.29 -14.81
N ALA A 254 12.42 -4.98 -14.87
CA ALA A 254 12.94 -3.64 -15.15
C ALA A 254 12.56 -3.14 -16.56
N LYS A 255 12.53 -4.03 -17.56
CA LYS A 255 12.07 -3.68 -18.91
C LYS A 255 10.59 -3.28 -18.93
N SER A 256 9.74 -4.02 -18.22
CA SER A 256 8.32 -3.70 -18.13
C SER A 256 8.06 -2.35 -17.47
N GLN A 257 8.90 -1.94 -16.51
CA GLN A 257 8.79 -0.62 -15.87
C GLN A 257 9.27 0.53 -16.78
N LYS A 258 10.29 0.28 -17.63
CA LYS A 258 10.80 1.29 -18.57
C LYS A 258 9.83 1.57 -19.73
N SER A 259 9.19 0.55 -20.27
CA SER A 259 8.20 0.71 -21.34
C SER A 259 7.03 1.61 -20.95
N ASN A 260 6.63 1.57 -19.68
CA ASN A 260 5.58 2.43 -19.15
C ASN A 260 5.99 3.91 -19.01
N LYS A 261 7.29 4.21 -18.84
CA LYS A 261 7.80 5.60 -18.82
C LYS A 261 7.80 6.23 -20.21
N ILE A 262 8.17 5.48 -21.25
CA ILE A 262 8.27 5.96 -22.64
C ILE A 262 6.91 6.33 -23.20
N GLU A 263 5.86 5.55 -22.92
CA GLU A 263 4.49 5.89 -23.35
C GLU A 263 3.96 7.19 -22.73
N SER A 264 4.41 7.58 -21.54
CA SER A 264 4.00 8.83 -20.89
C SER A 264 4.70 10.07 -21.48
N GLU A 265 5.91 9.92 -22.00
CA GLU A 265 6.68 11.03 -22.62
C GLU A 265 6.36 11.21 -24.11
N GLU A 266 6.18 10.13 -24.87
CA GLU A 266 5.82 10.24 -26.30
C GLU A 266 4.43 10.85 -26.56
N LYS A 267 3.47 10.67 -25.62
CA LYS A 267 2.16 11.34 -25.71
C LYS A 267 2.23 12.84 -25.45
N LYS A 268 3.28 13.34 -24.78
CA LYS A 268 3.51 14.80 -24.59
C LYS A 268 4.16 15.46 -25.81
N THR A 269 4.87 14.72 -26.65
CA THR A 269 5.60 15.26 -27.82
C THR A 269 4.75 15.28 -29.12
N LYS A 270 3.55 14.65 -29.09
CA LYS A 270 2.64 14.57 -30.25
C LYS A 270 1.37 15.41 -30.11
N LYS A 271 1.31 16.33 -29.14
CA LYS A 271 0.31 17.39 -29.02
C LYS A 271 1.00 18.75 -29.12
#